data_9b766b6ba972457bbe2ecc340afb817c
#
_entry.id   9b766b6ba972457bbe2ecc340afb817c
#
_cell.length_a   1.000
_cell.length_b   1.000
_cell.length_c   1.000
_cell.angle_alpha   90.00
_cell.angle_beta   90.00
_cell.angle_gamma   90.00
#
_symmetry.space_group_name_H-M   'P 1'
#
loop_
_entity.id
_entity.type
_entity.pdbx_description
1 polymer ?
#
loop_
_entity_poly.entity_id
_entity_poly.type
_entity_poly.pdbx_seq_one_letter_code
_entity_poly.pdbx_strand_id
1 'polypeptide(L)'
;MKKKIILTIAFLISLLPMLLNQYGGMKGVQEISGLINLLNPIGILSVVLFVIGVWVTFKNKNINKILGALGTIGIVVSEIYKFFTWHIMNITGKMSIHNSIELAFPEFYIGLVISLIMVFIYFSIDKIIKE
;
A
#
# COMPACT_ATOMS: atom_id res chain seq x y z
N MET A 1 -9.01 22.41 0.58
CA MET A 1 -9.64 21.51 1.57
C MET A 1 -10.33 20.31 0.93
N LYS A 2 -11.13 20.53 -0.10
CA LYS A 2 -11.82 19.43 -0.82
C LYS A 2 -10.88 18.38 -1.37
N LYS A 3 -9.79 18.80 -2.01
CA LYS A 3 -8.77 17.90 -2.55
C LYS A 3 -8.14 17.01 -1.48
N LYS A 4 -7.79 17.60 -0.32
CA LYS A 4 -7.19 16.86 0.80
C LYS A 4 -8.14 15.78 1.34
N ILE A 5 -9.41 16.10 1.44
CA ILE A 5 -10.45 15.18 1.92
C ILE A 5 -10.60 14.03 0.93
N ILE A 6 -10.68 14.32 -0.37
CA ILE A 6 -10.82 13.30 -1.41
C ILE A 6 -9.61 12.37 -1.43
N LEU A 7 -8.40 12.92 -1.35
CA LEU A 7 -7.18 12.11 -1.31
C LEU A 7 -7.14 11.21 -0.08
N THR A 8 -7.54 11.73 1.08
CA THR A 8 -7.55 10.95 2.31
C THR A 8 -8.57 9.82 2.24
N ILE A 9 -9.78 10.09 1.75
CA ILE A 9 -10.81 9.07 1.58
C ILE A 9 -10.34 8.00 0.58
N ALA A 10 -9.79 8.41 -0.56
CA ALA A 10 -9.29 7.47 -1.56
C ALA A 10 -8.16 6.60 -0.99
N PHE A 11 -7.26 7.19 -0.22
CA PHE A 11 -6.17 6.45 0.42
C PHE A 11 -6.70 5.42 1.42
N LEU A 12 -7.66 5.79 2.26
CA LEU A 12 -8.27 4.87 3.21
C LEU A 12 -8.99 3.72 2.49
N ILE A 13 -9.71 4.02 1.42
CA ILE A 13 -10.37 2.99 0.62
C ILE A 13 -9.34 2.04 0.01
N SER A 14 -8.20 2.56 -0.45
CA SER A 14 -7.15 1.73 -1.03
C SER A 14 -6.51 0.77 -0.03
N LEU A 15 -6.63 1.05 1.27
CA LEU A 15 -6.11 0.17 2.32
C LEU A 15 -7.11 -0.91 2.75
N LEU A 16 -8.39 -0.80 2.38
CA LEU A 16 -9.42 -1.76 2.82
C LEU A 16 -9.12 -3.20 2.43
N PRO A 17 -8.57 -3.51 1.23
CA PRO A 17 -8.23 -4.90 0.89
C PRO A 17 -7.23 -5.55 1.85
N MET A 18 -6.48 -4.77 2.61
CA MET A 18 -5.54 -5.30 3.61
C MET A 18 -6.24 -5.96 4.81
N LEU A 19 -7.54 -5.73 4.98
CA LEU A 19 -8.34 -6.39 6.00
C LEU A 19 -8.72 -7.83 5.61
N LEU A 20 -8.53 -8.19 4.34
CA LEU A 20 -8.83 -9.53 3.84
C LEU A 20 -7.61 -10.44 4.00
N ASN A 21 -7.85 -11.75 4.06
CA ASN A 21 -6.76 -12.71 4.03
C ASN A 21 -6.12 -12.72 2.65
N GLN A 22 -4.85 -12.36 2.57
CA GLN A 22 -4.13 -12.20 1.30
C GLN A 22 -3.06 -13.26 1.06
N TYR A 23 -2.65 -13.98 2.10
CA TYR A 23 -1.58 -14.95 2.00
C TYR A 23 -1.97 -16.26 2.71
N GLY A 24 -1.44 -17.34 2.21
CA GLY A 24 -1.70 -18.67 2.77
C GLY A 24 -1.78 -19.72 1.66
N GLY A 25 -2.76 -20.60 1.75
CA GLY A 25 -3.02 -21.59 0.70
C GLY A 25 -2.26 -22.89 0.82
N MET A 26 -1.37 -23.05 1.81
CA MET A 26 -0.71 -24.31 2.10
C MET A 26 -1.48 -25.05 3.20
N LYS A 27 -1.60 -26.37 3.03
CA LYS A 27 -2.23 -27.22 4.04
C LYS A 27 -1.49 -27.12 5.38
N GLY A 28 -2.23 -26.81 6.44
CA GLY A 28 -1.66 -26.65 7.78
C GLY A 28 -1.07 -25.27 8.08
N VAL A 29 -1.11 -24.34 7.12
CA VAL A 29 -0.63 -22.97 7.32
C VAL A 29 -1.83 -22.06 7.54
N GLN A 30 -1.75 -21.24 8.60
CA GLN A 30 -2.79 -20.25 8.88
C GLN A 30 -2.80 -19.16 7.83
N GLU A 31 -3.99 -18.74 7.40
CA GLU A 31 -4.15 -17.61 6.49
C GLU A 31 -3.72 -16.32 7.17
N ILE A 32 -3.05 -15.45 6.42
CA ILE A 32 -2.50 -14.18 6.92
C ILE A 32 -3.19 -13.03 6.20
N SER A 33 -3.71 -12.09 6.99
CA SER A 33 -4.36 -10.90 6.43
C SER A 33 -3.36 -9.97 5.77
N GLY A 34 -3.86 -9.12 4.86
CA GLY A 34 -3.04 -8.10 4.22
C GLY A 34 -2.53 -7.02 5.15
N LEU A 35 -2.92 -7.03 6.43
CA LEU A 35 -2.41 -6.07 7.40
C LEU A 35 -0.89 -6.12 7.55
N ILE A 36 -0.24 -7.25 7.25
CA ILE A 36 1.22 -7.30 7.26
C ILE A 36 1.85 -6.40 6.20
N ASN A 37 1.12 -6.08 5.13
CA ASN A 37 1.58 -5.13 4.11
C ASN A 37 1.61 -3.70 4.64
N LEU A 38 0.78 -3.40 5.63
CA LEU A 38 0.67 -2.08 6.23
C LEU A 38 1.50 -1.95 7.51
N LEU A 39 1.47 -2.97 8.37
CA LEU A 39 2.04 -2.94 9.71
C LEU A 39 3.53 -3.32 9.74
N ASN A 40 4.25 -3.07 8.68
CA ASN A 40 5.71 -3.20 8.61
C ASN A 40 6.34 -1.80 8.53
N PRO A 41 7.66 -1.66 8.77
CA PRO A 41 8.28 -0.33 8.77
C PRO A 41 8.05 0.49 7.51
N ILE A 42 8.03 -0.16 6.33
CA ILE A 42 7.80 0.53 5.06
C ILE A 42 6.35 1.03 4.99
N GLY A 43 5.37 0.19 5.36
CA GLY A 43 3.96 0.55 5.34
C GLY A 43 3.64 1.67 6.32
N ILE A 44 4.15 1.60 7.54
CA ILE A 44 3.93 2.61 8.56
C ILE A 44 4.53 3.95 8.12
N LEU A 45 5.78 3.93 7.62
CA LEU A 45 6.44 5.13 7.10
C LEU A 45 5.64 5.73 5.95
N SER A 46 5.09 4.89 5.06
CA SER A 46 4.31 5.35 3.92
C SER A 46 3.04 6.08 4.36
N VAL A 47 2.33 5.57 5.36
CA VAL A 47 1.14 6.24 5.91
C VAL A 47 1.51 7.59 6.52
N VAL A 48 2.59 7.64 7.29
CA VAL A 48 3.07 8.88 7.91
C VAL A 48 3.43 9.90 6.85
N LEU A 49 4.17 9.50 5.82
CA LEU A 49 4.56 10.40 4.72
C LEU A 49 3.34 10.92 3.97
N PHE A 50 2.34 10.07 3.72
CA PHE A 50 1.11 10.50 3.05
C PHE A 50 0.38 11.55 3.89
N VAL A 51 0.19 11.29 5.18
CA VAL A 51 -0.54 12.20 6.08
C VAL A 51 0.20 13.54 6.16
N ILE A 52 1.51 13.52 6.34
CA ILE A 52 2.31 14.75 6.40
C ILE A 52 2.22 15.50 5.06
N GLY A 53 2.36 14.80 3.96
CA GLY A 53 2.33 15.41 2.63
C GLY A 53 1.00 16.06 2.28
N VAL A 54 -0.11 15.47 2.73
CA VAL A 54 -1.46 15.98 2.43
C VAL A 54 -1.90 17.05 3.43
N TRP A 55 -1.62 16.87 4.72
CA TRP A 55 -2.22 17.70 5.76
C TRP A 55 -1.32 18.75 6.38
N VAL A 56 0.00 18.55 6.38
CA VAL A 56 0.92 19.54 6.92
C VAL A 56 1.20 20.62 5.86
N THR A 57 1.12 21.88 6.24
CA THR A 57 1.38 23.00 5.34
C THR A 57 2.86 23.36 5.34
N PHE A 58 3.51 23.20 4.18
CA PHE A 58 4.89 23.63 3.97
C PHE A 58 4.90 24.88 3.09
N LYS A 59 5.92 25.72 3.26
CA LYS A 59 6.11 26.89 2.40
C LYS A 59 6.28 26.49 0.93
N ASN A 60 7.07 25.45 0.69
CA ASN A 60 7.26 24.91 -0.65
C ASN A 60 6.26 23.76 -0.86
N LYS A 61 5.25 24.01 -1.71
CA LYS A 61 4.22 23.00 -1.99
C LYS A 61 4.73 21.79 -2.73
N ASN A 62 5.91 21.85 -3.35
CA ASN A 62 6.55 20.69 -3.95
C ASN A 62 6.93 19.64 -2.90
N ILE A 63 7.27 20.09 -1.69
CA ILE A 63 7.53 19.16 -0.56
C ILE A 63 6.28 18.35 -0.25
N ASN A 64 5.12 18.98 -0.20
CA ASN A 64 3.84 18.29 0.02
C ASN A 64 3.60 17.23 -1.05
N LYS A 65 3.80 17.58 -2.32
CA LYS A 65 3.59 16.65 -3.43
C LYS A 65 4.53 15.45 -3.36
N ILE A 66 5.81 15.69 -3.05
CA ILE A 66 6.81 14.63 -2.95
C ILE A 66 6.48 13.69 -1.79
N LEU A 67 6.17 14.23 -0.61
CA LEU A 67 5.87 13.40 0.56
C LEU A 67 4.61 12.56 0.35
N GLY A 68 3.56 13.15 -0.20
CA GLY A 68 2.34 12.40 -0.50
C GLY A 68 2.57 11.33 -1.56
N ALA A 69 3.35 11.64 -2.60
CA ALA A 69 3.70 10.67 -3.64
C ALA A 69 4.50 9.50 -3.05
N LEU A 70 5.49 9.79 -2.21
CA LEU A 70 6.27 8.76 -1.53
C LEU A 70 5.39 7.88 -0.65
N GLY A 71 4.38 8.47 0.00
CA GLY A 71 3.42 7.71 0.80
C GLY A 71 2.61 6.73 -0.02
N THR A 72 2.04 7.16 -1.15
CA THR A 72 1.26 6.26 -2.02
C THR A 72 2.12 5.21 -2.68
N ILE A 73 3.27 5.58 -3.21
CA ILE A 73 4.22 4.65 -3.83
C ILE A 73 4.76 3.67 -2.78
N GLY A 74 5.02 4.15 -1.57
CA GLY A 74 5.52 3.32 -0.47
C GLY A 74 4.57 2.20 -0.08
N ILE A 75 3.26 2.40 -0.16
CA ILE A 75 2.27 1.33 0.08
C ILE A 75 2.44 0.22 -0.96
N VAL A 76 2.60 0.57 -2.24
CA VAL A 76 2.84 -0.42 -3.30
C VAL A 76 4.15 -1.18 -3.03
N VAL A 77 5.21 -0.46 -2.69
CA VAL A 77 6.51 -1.06 -2.36
C VAL A 77 6.37 -2.02 -1.17
N SER A 78 5.64 -1.62 -0.13
CA SER A 78 5.40 -2.45 1.05
C SER A 78 4.66 -3.74 0.69
N GLU A 79 3.63 -3.65 -0.16
CA GLU A 79 2.88 -4.82 -0.61
C GLU A 79 3.79 -5.79 -1.39
N ILE A 80 4.60 -5.27 -2.30
CA ILE A 80 5.55 -6.09 -3.09
C ILE A 80 6.61 -6.69 -2.18
N TYR A 81 7.14 -5.92 -1.23
CA TYR A 81 8.12 -6.40 -0.26
C TYR A 81 7.57 -7.60 0.52
N LYS A 82 6.35 -7.49 1.06
CA LYS A 82 5.74 -8.59 1.82
C LYS A 82 5.35 -9.76 0.93
N PHE A 83 4.93 -9.51 -0.30
CA PHE A 83 4.64 -10.58 -1.27
C PHE A 83 5.84 -11.52 -1.44
N PHE A 84 7.06 -10.97 -1.50
CA PHE A 84 8.26 -11.79 -1.67
C PHE A 84 8.84 -12.33 -0.37
N THR A 85 8.53 -11.72 0.79
CA THR A 85 9.29 -12.00 2.02
C THR A 85 8.48 -12.67 3.12
N TRP A 86 7.15 -12.54 3.13
CA TRP A 86 6.36 -13.02 4.27
C TRP A 86 6.54 -14.52 4.56
N HIS A 87 6.71 -15.31 3.48
CA HIS A 87 6.81 -16.77 3.61
C HIS A 87 8.22 -17.27 3.91
N ILE A 88 9.24 -16.42 3.77
CA ILE A 88 10.64 -16.84 3.92
C ILE A 88 10.89 -17.42 5.30
N MET A 89 10.52 -16.68 6.34
CA MET A 89 10.79 -17.07 7.73
C MET A 89 9.80 -18.12 8.23
N ASN A 90 8.60 -18.14 7.68
CA ASN A 90 7.50 -18.95 8.24
C ASN A 90 7.30 -20.29 7.52
N ILE A 91 7.67 -20.41 6.24
CA ILE A 91 7.32 -21.55 5.42
C ILE A 91 8.48 -22.09 4.60
N THR A 92 9.07 -21.26 3.71
CA THR A 92 9.96 -21.74 2.66
C THR A 92 11.45 -21.61 2.96
N GLY A 93 11.83 -20.73 3.86
CA GLY A 93 13.23 -20.46 4.20
C GLY A 93 14.03 -19.69 3.17
N LYS A 94 13.49 -19.47 1.98
CA LYS A 94 14.18 -18.72 0.90
C LYS A 94 13.19 -18.03 -0.02
N MET A 95 13.64 -16.95 -0.65
CA MET A 95 12.82 -16.20 -1.60
C MET A 95 12.71 -16.97 -2.92
N SER A 96 11.47 -17.09 -3.41
CA SER A 96 11.15 -17.74 -4.69
C SER A 96 9.91 -17.05 -5.26
N ILE A 97 10.00 -16.63 -6.53
CA ILE A 97 8.86 -16.03 -7.22
C ILE A 97 7.72 -17.03 -7.34
N HIS A 98 8.02 -18.29 -7.63
CA HIS A 98 7.02 -19.35 -7.75
C HIS A 98 6.26 -19.53 -6.45
N ASN A 99 6.95 -19.64 -5.31
CA ASN A 99 6.31 -19.78 -4.01
C ASN A 99 5.49 -18.52 -3.65
N SER A 100 6.00 -17.34 -3.97
CA SER A 100 5.29 -16.09 -3.73
C SER A 100 3.96 -16.04 -4.47
N ILE A 101 3.95 -16.48 -5.73
CA ILE A 101 2.74 -16.51 -6.55
C ILE A 101 1.74 -17.53 -6.01
N GLU A 102 2.20 -18.73 -5.65
CA GLU A 102 1.33 -19.79 -5.15
C GLU A 102 0.70 -19.45 -3.80
N LEU A 103 1.42 -18.75 -2.93
CA LEU A 103 0.99 -18.47 -1.55
C LEU A 103 0.22 -17.16 -1.43
N ALA A 104 -0.01 -16.43 -2.52
CA ALA A 104 -0.80 -15.21 -2.52
C ALA A 104 -2.20 -15.49 -3.06
N PHE A 105 -3.22 -15.00 -2.33
CA PHE A 105 -4.61 -15.12 -2.75
C PHE A 105 -4.98 -14.05 -3.78
N PRO A 106 -6.10 -14.23 -4.53
CA PRO A 106 -6.59 -13.19 -5.44
C PRO A 106 -6.79 -11.83 -4.76
N GLU A 107 -7.15 -11.82 -3.49
CA GLU A 107 -7.33 -10.60 -2.69
C GLU A 107 -6.06 -9.75 -2.62
N PHE A 108 -4.87 -10.37 -2.62
CA PHE A 108 -3.61 -9.64 -2.70
C PHE A 108 -3.49 -8.88 -4.01
N TYR A 109 -3.78 -9.54 -5.13
CA TYR A 109 -3.66 -8.93 -6.45
C TYR A 109 -4.68 -7.81 -6.63
N ILE A 110 -5.90 -7.99 -6.12
CA ILE A 110 -6.92 -6.95 -6.13
C ILE A 110 -6.44 -5.74 -5.32
N GLY A 111 -5.89 -5.97 -4.15
CA GLY A 111 -5.35 -4.91 -3.30
C GLY A 111 -4.19 -4.17 -3.96
N LEU A 112 -3.29 -4.90 -4.63
CA LEU A 112 -2.16 -4.30 -5.34
C LEU A 112 -2.64 -3.41 -6.49
N VAL A 113 -3.62 -3.87 -7.27
CA VAL A 113 -4.20 -3.07 -8.36
C VAL A 113 -4.85 -1.80 -7.81
N ILE A 114 -5.61 -1.91 -6.73
CA ILE A 114 -6.24 -0.75 -6.10
C ILE A 114 -5.19 0.24 -5.59
N SER A 115 -4.09 -0.23 -5.01
CA SER A 115 -2.99 0.63 -4.57
C SER A 115 -2.31 1.34 -5.74
N LEU A 116 -2.14 0.67 -6.88
CA LEU A 116 -1.62 1.29 -8.10
C LEU A 116 -2.58 2.35 -8.65
N ILE A 117 -3.89 2.09 -8.58
CA ILE A 117 -4.91 3.08 -8.96
C ILE A 117 -4.81 4.30 -8.04
N MET A 118 -4.57 4.10 -6.74
CA MET A 118 -4.40 5.22 -5.82
C MET A 118 -3.19 6.09 -6.17
N VAL A 119 -2.07 5.50 -6.57
CA VAL A 119 -0.90 6.25 -7.06
C VAL A 119 -1.30 7.10 -8.26
N PHE A 120 -2.03 6.52 -9.20
CA PHE A 120 -2.49 7.23 -10.39
C PHE A 120 -3.42 8.40 -10.01
N ILE A 121 -4.37 8.17 -9.10
CA ILE A 121 -5.27 9.21 -8.60
C ILE A 121 -4.46 10.36 -7.98
N TYR A 122 -3.47 10.04 -7.17
CA TYR A 122 -2.66 11.05 -6.51
C TYR A 122 -1.98 11.98 -7.52
N PHE A 123 -1.38 11.41 -8.56
CA PHE A 123 -0.70 12.21 -9.58
C PHE A 123 -1.65 12.96 -10.51
N SER A 124 -2.91 12.50 -10.63
CA SER A 124 -3.89 13.09 -11.53
C SER A 124 -4.82 14.09 -10.86
N ILE A 125 -4.86 14.12 -9.52
CA ILE A 125 -5.86 14.90 -8.78
C ILE A 125 -5.80 16.40 -9.09
N ASP A 126 -4.60 16.95 -9.31
CA ASP A 126 -4.43 18.38 -9.60
C ASP A 126 -5.03 18.76 -10.95
N LYS A 127 -5.15 17.80 -11.88
CA LYS A 127 -5.77 18.04 -13.20
C LYS A 127 -7.29 17.95 -13.11
N ILE A 128 -7.81 17.18 -12.15
CA ILE A 128 -9.24 16.91 -11.99
C ILE A 128 -9.87 17.97 -11.09
N ILE A 129 -9.23 18.28 -9.98
CA ILE A 129 -9.71 19.25 -8.98
C ILE A 129 -8.73 20.41 -8.92
N LYS A 130 -9.18 21.56 -9.41
CA LYS A 130 -8.41 22.80 -9.37
C LYS A 130 -8.91 23.63 -8.19
N GLU A 131 -8.14 23.65 -7.13
CA GLU A 131 -8.41 24.51 -5.97
C GLU A 131 -7.46 25.69 -5.94
#